data_bc907e497974577b5de59a3e36eb8b7c
#
_entry.id   bc907e497974577b5de59a3e36eb8b7c
#
_cell.length_a   1.000
_cell.length_b   1.000
_cell.length_c   1.000
_cell.angle_alpha   90.00
_cell.angle_beta   90.00
_cell.angle_gamma   90.00
#
_symmetry.space_group_name_H-M   'P 1'
#
loop_
_entity.id
_entity.type
_entity.pdbx_description
1 polymer ?
#
loop_
_entity_poly.entity_id
_entity_poly.type
_entity_poly.pdbx_seq_one_letter_code
_entity_poly.pdbx_strand_id
1 'polypeptide(L)'
;PLLVSCRWHERRAAGLLNRGIALGYAVPGSVIAVGILIPVTRLDHAIAALWQSLGQPHPGLLLTGGLAALVYGYLVRFLSVAVQTVDTGLSRITVSMDEAARSLGRGRGALLREVHLPLLRGSLASAALLVFVDTMKELPATLVMRPFNFDTLATQVYTLAADERLAEASTAALAIVAVGVLPLILLSRHIAQGTQPQDG
;
A
#
# COMPACT_ATOMS: atom_id res chain seq x y z
N PRO A 1 -8.55 6.82 10.90
CA PRO A 1 -9.82 6.54 11.60
C PRO A 1 -9.63 5.57 12.76
N LEU A 2 -8.82 4.51 12.61
CA LEU A 2 -8.42 3.64 13.72
C LEU A 2 -7.63 4.42 14.79
N LEU A 3 -6.81 5.38 14.37
CA LEU A 3 -5.98 6.21 15.26
C LEU A 3 -6.77 7.31 15.98
N VAL A 4 -7.86 7.79 15.41
CA VAL A 4 -8.72 8.80 16.05
C VAL A 4 -9.56 8.21 17.19
N SER A 5 -9.98 6.95 17.08
CA SER A 5 -10.69 6.27 18.17
C SER A 5 -9.79 5.86 19.34
N CYS A 6 -8.47 5.72 19.11
CA CYS A 6 -7.47 5.40 20.14
C CYS A 6 -6.93 6.63 20.89
N ARG A 7 -7.46 7.82 20.65
CA ARG A 7 -6.91 9.10 21.10
C ARG A 7 -6.85 9.29 22.62
N TRP A 8 -7.52 8.47 23.43
CA TRP A 8 -7.64 8.68 24.87
C TRP A 8 -6.88 7.68 25.75
N HIS A 9 -6.56 6.47 25.29
CA HIS A 9 -5.90 5.48 26.19
C HIS A 9 -4.64 4.82 25.65
N GLU A 10 -4.30 4.96 24.34
CA GLU A 10 -3.22 4.19 23.72
C GLU A 10 -2.20 5.04 22.94
N ARG A 11 -1.94 6.26 23.35
CA ARG A 11 -0.96 7.14 22.66
C ARG A 11 0.43 6.50 22.50
N ARG A 12 0.85 5.63 23.43
CA ARG A 12 2.14 4.94 23.36
C ARG A 12 2.10 3.78 22.37
N ALA A 13 1.07 2.95 22.41
CA ALA A 13 0.91 1.83 21.49
C ALA A 13 0.69 2.29 20.03
N ALA A 14 -0.16 3.31 19.83
CA ALA A 14 -0.37 3.92 18.50
C ALA A 14 0.93 4.58 17.97
N GLY A 15 1.72 5.21 18.83
CA GLY A 15 3.01 5.77 18.45
C GLY A 15 4.05 4.72 18.07
N LEU A 16 4.08 3.59 18.77
CA LEU A 16 4.96 2.46 18.43
C LEU A 16 4.51 1.77 17.13
N LEU A 17 3.20 1.60 16.93
CA LEU A 17 2.64 1.07 15.68
C LEU A 17 2.96 1.97 14.49
N ASN A 18 2.80 3.28 14.62
CA ASN A 18 3.16 4.22 13.56
C ASN A 18 4.66 4.19 13.23
N ARG A 19 5.52 4.08 14.25
CA ARG A 19 6.96 3.92 14.03
C ARG A 19 7.28 2.59 13.36
N GLY A 20 6.64 1.48 13.78
CA GLY A 20 6.79 0.18 13.15
C GLY A 20 6.35 0.18 11.69
N ILE A 21 5.21 0.81 11.38
CA ILE A 21 4.71 0.98 10.01
C ILE A 21 5.69 1.83 9.19
N ALA A 22 6.22 2.92 9.74
CA ALA A 22 7.17 3.79 9.04
C ALA A 22 8.46 3.05 8.63
N LEU A 23 8.90 2.05 9.40
CA LEU A 23 10.06 1.22 9.05
C LEU A 23 9.86 0.41 7.78
N GLY A 24 8.62 0.05 7.43
CA GLY A 24 8.33 -0.74 6.21
C GLY A 24 8.83 -0.07 4.93
N TYR A 25 8.78 1.26 4.84
CA TYR A 25 9.30 1.97 3.66
C TYR A 25 10.81 2.26 3.75
N ALA A 26 11.35 2.42 4.96
CA ALA A 26 12.76 2.69 5.19
C ALA A 26 13.67 1.48 4.91
N VAL A 27 13.13 0.26 5.09
CA VAL A 27 13.88 -0.98 4.87
C VAL A 27 13.96 -1.29 3.37
N PRO A 28 15.14 -1.71 2.84
CA PRO A 28 15.25 -2.14 1.44
C PRO A 28 14.26 -3.24 1.08
N GLY A 29 13.65 -3.15 -0.11
CA GLY A 29 12.63 -4.12 -0.55
C GLY A 29 13.08 -5.57 -0.55
N SER A 30 14.34 -5.83 -0.93
CA SER A 30 14.93 -7.16 -0.88
C SER A 30 15.01 -7.74 0.54
N VAL A 31 15.30 -6.91 1.55
CA VAL A 31 15.37 -7.32 2.96
C VAL A 31 13.97 -7.69 3.47
N ILE A 32 12.97 -6.86 3.13
CA ILE A 32 11.56 -7.16 3.45
C ILE A 32 11.14 -8.48 2.79
N ALA A 33 11.48 -8.67 1.51
CA ALA A 33 11.14 -9.88 0.77
C ALA A 33 11.70 -11.14 1.44
N VAL A 34 12.99 -11.14 1.79
CA VAL A 34 13.61 -12.28 2.49
C VAL A 34 12.99 -12.47 3.87
N GLY A 35 12.78 -11.38 4.62
CA GLY A 35 12.14 -11.42 5.93
C GLY A 35 10.73 -11.99 5.92
N ILE A 36 9.98 -11.79 4.84
CA ILE A 36 8.63 -12.34 4.65
C ILE A 36 8.68 -13.78 4.14
N LEU A 37 9.55 -14.09 3.18
CA LEU A 37 9.60 -15.43 2.58
C LEU A 37 9.92 -16.50 3.60
N ILE A 38 10.82 -16.23 4.56
CA ILE A 38 11.21 -17.22 5.59
C ILE A 38 9.99 -17.71 6.40
N PRO A 39 9.19 -16.84 7.06
CA PRO A 39 8.04 -17.31 7.83
C PRO A 39 6.91 -17.84 6.94
N VAL A 40 6.70 -17.25 5.75
CA VAL A 40 5.63 -17.68 4.83
C VAL A 40 5.95 -19.08 4.25
N THR A 41 7.20 -19.38 3.91
CA THR A 41 7.60 -20.71 3.48
C THR A 41 7.43 -21.75 4.60
N ARG A 42 7.77 -21.39 5.84
CA ARG A 42 7.51 -22.29 7.00
C ARG A 42 6.02 -22.55 7.17
N LEU A 43 5.18 -21.54 6.96
CA LEU A 43 3.73 -21.68 7.02
C LEU A 43 3.21 -22.59 5.89
N ASP A 44 3.71 -22.44 4.66
CA ASP A 44 3.38 -23.32 3.54
C ASP A 44 3.70 -24.78 3.86
N HIS A 45 4.90 -25.04 4.41
CA HIS A 45 5.27 -26.40 4.81
C HIS A 45 4.40 -26.96 5.95
N ALA A 46 4.03 -26.12 6.92
CA ALA A 46 3.12 -26.53 7.99
C ALA A 46 1.71 -26.86 7.46
N ILE A 47 1.20 -26.04 6.53
CA ILE A 47 -0.09 -26.32 5.87
C ILE A 47 0.01 -27.62 5.06
N ALA A 48 1.08 -27.83 4.31
CA ALA A 48 1.27 -29.04 3.52
C ALA A 48 1.34 -30.30 4.40
N ALA A 49 2.06 -30.23 5.52
CA ALA A 49 2.15 -31.33 6.47
C ALA A 49 0.78 -31.67 7.11
N LEU A 50 0.01 -30.64 7.48
CA LEU A 50 -1.35 -30.83 7.97
C LEU A 50 -2.26 -31.46 6.91
N TRP A 51 -2.16 -31.02 5.66
CA TRP A 51 -2.96 -31.54 4.54
C TRP A 51 -2.66 -33.03 4.28
N GLN A 52 -1.38 -33.39 4.33
CA GLN A 52 -0.95 -34.81 4.19
C GLN A 52 -1.40 -35.67 5.37
N SER A 53 -1.41 -35.15 6.60
CA SER A 53 -1.92 -35.87 7.78
C SER A 53 -3.40 -36.21 7.68
N LEU A 54 -4.17 -35.44 6.87
CA LEU A 54 -5.56 -35.69 6.56
C LEU A 54 -5.76 -36.65 5.37
N GLY A 55 -4.69 -37.29 4.90
CA GLY A 55 -4.73 -38.25 3.78
C GLY A 55 -4.88 -37.59 2.39
N GLN A 56 -4.67 -36.28 2.30
CA GLN A 56 -4.78 -35.54 1.03
C GLN A 56 -3.41 -35.45 0.31
N PRO A 57 -3.37 -35.38 -1.02
CA PRO A 57 -2.13 -35.18 -1.75
C PRO A 57 -1.48 -33.84 -1.38
N HIS A 58 -0.17 -33.72 -1.58
CA HIS A 58 0.58 -32.50 -1.28
C HIS A 58 0.03 -31.32 -2.06
N PRO A 59 -0.42 -30.22 -1.43
CA PRO A 59 -1.08 -29.10 -2.10
C PRO A 59 -0.13 -28.20 -2.90
N GLY A 60 1.19 -28.44 -2.86
CA GLY A 60 2.20 -27.53 -3.37
C GLY A 60 2.47 -26.36 -2.41
N LEU A 61 3.13 -25.34 -2.91
CA LEU A 61 3.37 -24.08 -2.20
C LEU A 61 2.20 -23.13 -2.49
N LEU A 62 1.29 -22.98 -1.55
CA LEU A 62 0.06 -22.20 -1.73
C LEU A 62 0.30 -20.69 -1.65
N LEU A 63 1.15 -20.28 -0.74
CA LEU A 63 1.42 -18.87 -0.46
C LEU A 63 2.63 -18.37 -1.25
N THR A 64 3.74 -19.10 -1.22
CA THR A 64 5.00 -18.71 -1.88
C THR A 64 5.03 -19.10 -3.35
N GLY A 65 4.26 -20.10 -3.78
CA GLY A 65 4.12 -20.50 -5.18
C GLY A 65 3.22 -19.58 -6.01
N GLY A 66 2.47 -18.68 -5.36
CA GLY A 66 1.52 -17.78 -5.98
C GLY A 66 1.82 -16.29 -5.73
N LEU A 67 0.87 -15.44 -6.07
CA LEU A 67 0.96 -13.98 -5.87
C LEU A 67 0.78 -13.55 -4.40
N ALA A 68 0.34 -14.44 -3.51
CA ALA A 68 -0.02 -14.09 -2.14
C ALA A 68 1.15 -13.50 -1.35
N ALA A 69 2.34 -14.14 -1.43
CA ALA A 69 3.54 -13.64 -0.77
C ALA A 69 3.97 -12.27 -1.32
N LEU A 70 3.94 -12.10 -2.65
CA LEU A 70 4.28 -10.83 -3.30
C LEU A 70 3.34 -9.69 -2.89
N VAL A 71 2.02 -9.94 -2.94
CA VAL A 71 1.01 -8.96 -2.51
C VAL A 71 1.18 -8.60 -1.04
N TYR A 72 1.43 -9.60 -0.18
CA TYR A 72 1.72 -9.34 1.23
C TYR A 72 2.98 -8.50 1.42
N GLY A 73 4.04 -8.76 0.66
CA GLY A 73 5.25 -7.95 0.65
C GLY A 73 4.99 -6.49 0.27
N TYR A 74 4.18 -6.25 -0.75
CA TYR A 74 3.77 -4.91 -1.14
C TYR A 74 2.92 -4.23 -0.06
N LEU A 75 1.99 -4.94 0.57
CA LEU A 75 1.21 -4.39 1.67
C LEU A 75 2.11 -3.96 2.83
N VAL A 76 3.04 -4.79 3.26
CA VAL A 76 4.00 -4.45 4.34
C VAL A 76 4.84 -3.23 3.96
N ARG A 77 5.34 -3.19 2.72
CA ARG A 77 6.23 -2.13 2.25
C ARG A 77 5.52 -0.79 2.09
N PHE A 78 4.36 -0.78 1.43
CA PHE A 78 3.68 0.45 1.03
C PHE A 78 2.61 0.92 2.02
N LEU A 79 2.31 0.13 3.05
CA LEU A 79 1.37 0.53 4.11
C LEU A 79 1.77 1.86 4.76
N SER A 80 3.07 2.09 4.96
CA SER A 80 3.57 3.32 5.57
C SER A 80 3.24 4.56 4.73
N VAL A 81 3.38 4.47 3.40
CA VAL A 81 3.06 5.56 2.46
C VAL A 81 1.58 5.90 2.53
N ALA A 82 0.73 4.85 2.51
CA ALA A 82 -0.71 5.03 2.63
C ALA A 82 -1.11 5.67 3.96
N VAL A 83 -0.58 5.14 5.08
CA VAL A 83 -0.91 5.63 6.43
C VAL A 83 -0.45 7.07 6.63
N GLN A 84 0.77 7.42 6.23
CA GLN A 84 1.31 8.78 6.37
C GLN A 84 0.51 9.79 5.53
N THR A 85 0.13 9.43 4.31
CA THR A 85 -0.67 10.29 3.44
C THR A 85 -2.06 10.54 4.02
N VAL A 86 -2.70 9.50 4.54
CA VAL A 86 -4.01 9.62 5.19
C VAL A 86 -3.91 10.38 6.52
N ASP A 87 -2.85 10.17 7.31
CA ASP A 87 -2.62 10.87 8.57
C ASP A 87 -2.44 12.37 8.36
N THR A 88 -1.72 12.76 7.31
CA THR A 88 -1.62 14.15 6.86
C THR A 88 -2.99 14.74 6.50
N GLY A 89 -3.86 13.96 5.87
CA GLY A 89 -5.25 14.36 5.61
C GLY A 89 -6.07 14.52 6.89
N LEU A 90 -5.93 13.58 7.83
CA LEU A 90 -6.61 13.60 9.12
C LEU A 90 -6.21 14.79 10.00
N SER A 91 -4.97 15.27 9.89
CA SER A 91 -4.51 16.44 10.66
C SER A 91 -5.28 17.73 10.32
N ARG A 92 -5.94 17.80 9.18
CA ARG A 92 -6.79 18.92 8.76
C ARG A 92 -8.18 18.88 9.41
N ILE A 93 -8.59 17.74 9.96
CA ILE A 93 -9.87 17.59 10.66
C ILE A 93 -9.66 17.99 12.12
N THR A 94 -10.29 19.10 12.51
CA THR A 94 -10.15 19.66 13.85
C THR A 94 -11.07 18.94 14.86
N VAL A 95 -10.70 19.00 16.14
CA VAL A 95 -11.51 18.43 17.24
C VAL A 95 -12.89 19.06 17.31
N SER A 96 -12.97 20.37 17.01
CA SER A 96 -14.23 21.13 17.02
C SER A 96 -15.23 20.60 15.97
N MET A 97 -14.77 20.08 14.83
CA MET A 97 -15.65 19.44 13.84
C MET A 97 -16.27 18.15 14.41
N ASP A 98 -15.48 17.36 15.12
CA ASP A 98 -15.95 16.15 15.77
C ASP A 98 -16.96 16.45 16.89
N GLU A 99 -16.68 17.49 17.68
CA GLU A 99 -17.55 17.94 18.78
C GLU A 99 -18.88 18.51 18.25
N ALA A 100 -18.83 19.32 17.19
CA ALA A 100 -20.02 19.84 16.55
C ALA A 100 -20.91 18.72 15.98
N ALA A 101 -20.32 17.72 15.33
CA ALA A 101 -21.08 16.59 14.82
C ALA A 101 -21.72 15.76 15.96
N ARG A 102 -21.02 15.59 17.08
CA ARG A 102 -21.55 14.91 18.26
C ARG A 102 -22.67 15.68 18.94
N SER A 103 -22.57 17.00 19.02
CA SER A 103 -23.65 17.85 19.58
C SER A 103 -24.94 17.77 18.75
N LEU A 104 -24.81 17.47 17.45
CA LEU A 104 -25.92 17.17 16.56
C LEU A 104 -26.42 15.72 16.65
N GLY A 105 -25.99 14.95 17.67
CA GLY A 105 -26.42 13.58 17.92
C GLY A 105 -25.79 12.54 16.97
N ARG A 106 -24.75 12.90 16.24
CA ARG A 106 -24.09 11.95 15.31
C ARG A 106 -23.22 10.95 16.06
N GLY A 107 -23.52 9.68 15.91
CA GLY A 107 -22.71 8.58 16.45
C GLY A 107 -21.39 8.40 15.68
N ARG A 108 -20.47 7.56 16.21
CA ARG A 108 -19.13 7.33 15.63
C ARG A 108 -19.15 6.91 14.16
N GLY A 109 -20.10 6.07 13.76
CA GLY A 109 -20.22 5.61 12.37
C GLY A 109 -20.71 6.70 11.42
N ALA A 110 -21.65 7.54 11.86
CA ALA A 110 -22.12 8.70 11.12
C ALA A 110 -20.99 9.74 10.97
N LEU A 111 -20.25 10.02 12.05
CA LEU A 111 -19.09 10.91 12.02
C LEU A 111 -18.05 10.48 10.98
N LEU A 112 -17.73 9.18 10.93
CA LEU A 112 -16.79 8.63 9.96
C LEU A 112 -17.31 8.81 8.52
N ARG A 113 -18.59 8.51 8.26
CA ARG A 113 -19.16 8.51 6.90
C ARG A 113 -19.50 9.90 6.40
N GLU A 114 -20.01 10.76 7.28
CA GLU A 114 -20.58 12.07 6.91
C GLU A 114 -19.57 13.20 7.02
N VAL A 115 -18.53 13.05 7.86
CA VAL A 115 -17.52 14.09 8.10
C VAL A 115 -16.14 13.64 7.60
N HIS A 116 -15.59 12.56 8.18
CA HIS A 116 -14.22 12.17 7.91
C HIS A 116 -14.02 11.68 6.47
N LEU A 117 -14.86 10.74 6.01
CA LEU A 117 -14.68 10.12 4.68
C LEU A 117 -14.79 11.15 3.53
N PRO A 118 -15.74 12.09 3.52
CA PRO A 118 -15.80 13.13 2.49
C PRO A 118 -14.59 14.08 2.51
N LEU A 119 -14.10 14.44 3.70
CA LEU A 119 -12.93 15.32 3.84
C LEU A 119 -11.63 14.61 3.47
N LEU A 120 -11.56 13.30 3.68
CA LEU A 120 -10.38 12.49 3.38
C LEU A 120 -10.32 11.97 1.93
N ARG A 121 -11.34 12.18 1.12
CA ARG A 121 -11.38 11.63 -0.27
C ARG A 121 -10.13 11.98 -1.07
N GLY A 122 -9.68 13.24 -1.00
CA GLY A 122 -8.47 13.68 -1.68
C GLY A 122 -7.21 12.98 -1.16
N SER A 123 -7.06 12.86 0.15
CA SER A 123 -5.92 12.17 0.76
C SER A 123 -5.93 10.67 0.48
N LEU A 124 -7.11 10.04 0.47
CA LEU A 124 -7.26 8.63 0.08
C LEU A 124 -6.91 8.39 -1.38
N ALA A 125 -7.36 9.26 -2.28
CA ALA A 125 -7.01 9.20 -3.69
C ALA A 125 -5.50 9.39 -3.90
N SER A 126 -4.89 10.37 -3.20
CA SER A 126 -3.45 10.58 -3.23
C SER A 126 -2.67 9.38 -2.69
N ALA A 127 -3.12 8.79 -1.57
CA ALA A 127 -2.50 7.60 -1.00
C ALA A 127 -2.56 6.41 -1.96
N ALA A 128 -3.72 6.16 -2.55
CA ALA A 128 -3.91 5.09 -3.54
C ALA A 128 -3.01 5.29 -4.77
N LEU A 129 -2.92 6.51 -5.27
CA LEU A 129 -2.07 6.84 -6.41
C LEU A 129 -0.59 6.67 -6.10
N LEU A 130 -0.11 7.15 -4.94
CA LEU A 130 1.28 7.00 -4.53
C LEU A 130 1.65 5.52 -4.39
N VAL A 131 0.82 4.74 -3.70
CA VAL A 131 1.04 3.28 -3.56
C VAL A 131 1.04 2.59 -4.93
N PHE A 132 0.13 2.97 -5.83
CA PHE A 132 0.06 2.43 -7.18
C PHE A 132 1.36 2.70 -7.96
N VAL A 133 1.81 3.96 -7.99
CA VAL A 133 3.04 4.34 -8.70
C VAL A 133 4.27 3.67 -8.09
N ASP A 134 4.35 3.60 -6.76
CA ASP A 134 5.46 2.94 -6.07
C ASP A 134 5.48 1.43 -6.32
N THR A 135 4.33 0.78 -6.37
CA THR A 135 4.20 -0.65 -6.71
C THR A 135 4.60 -0.93 -8.16
N MET A 136 4.23 -0.05 -9.10
CA MET A 136 4.57 -0.19 -10.52
C MET A 136 6.08 -0.22 -10.78
N LYS A 137 6.84 0.53 -10.01
CA LYS A 137 8.31 0.63 -10.14
C LYS A 137 9.09 -0.27 -9.18
N GLU A 138 8.37 -1.04 -8.32
CA GLU A 138 9.03 -1.88 -7.31
C GLU A 138 9.72 -3.08 -7.98
N LEU A 139 11.05 -3.09 -7.90
CA LEU A 139 11.89 -4.11 -8.51
C LEU A 139 12.52 -5.07 -7.48
N PRO A 140 13.22 -4.61 -6.42
CA PRO A 140 13.99 -5.49 -5.53
C PRO A 140 13.14 -6.55 -4.82
N ALA A 141 11.99 -6.17 -4.27
CA ALA A 141 11.09 -7.13 -3.62
C ALA A 141 10.44 -8.06 -4.64
N THR A 142 10.06 -7.52 -5.80
CA THR A 142 9.41 -8.29 -6.86
C THR A 142 10.32 -9.38 -7.41
N LEU A 143 11.60 -9.08 -7.68
CA LEU A 143 12.58 -10.07 -8.18
C LEU A 143 12.73 -11.26 -7.23
N VAL A 144 12.63 -11.02 -5.91
CA VAL A 144 12.80 -12.07 -4.89
C VAL A 144 11.52 -12.87 -4.66
N MET A 145 10.35 -12.21 -4.75
CA MET A 145 9.06 -12.80 -4.32
C MET A 145 8.13 -13.19 -5.46
N ARG A 146 8.45 -12.82 -6.70
CA ARG A 146 7.58 -13.15 -7.85
C ARG A 146 7.47 -14.66 -8.06
N PRO A 147 6.27 -15.16 -8.36
CA PRO A 147 6.11 -16.56 -8.77
C PRO A 147 6.83 -16.84 -10.09
N PHE A 148 7.09 -18.13 -10.33
CA PHE A 148 7.62 -18.57 -11.59
C PHE A 148 6.65 -18.21 -12.74
N ASN A 149 7.16 -17.75 -13.87
CA ASN A 149 6.39 -17.26 -15.03
C ASN A 149 5.50 -16.04 -14.78
N PHE A 150 5.80 -15.23 -13.76
CA PHE A 150 5.12 -13.97 -13.53
C PHE A 150 6.12 -12.82 -13.61
N ASP A 151 5.84 -11.85 -14.46
CA ASP A 151 6.62 -10.63 -14.62
C ASP A 151 5.76 -9.39 -14.41
N THR A 152 6.35 -8.41 -13.73
CA THR A 152 5.83 -7.04 -13.73
C THR A 152 6.55 -6.24 -14.81
N LEU A 153 6.02 -5.05 -15.15
CA LEU A 153 6.73 -4.17 -16.08
C LEU A 153 8.14 -3.82 -15.59
N ALA A 154 8.33 -3.64 -14.28
CA ALA A 154 9.63 -3.33 -13.69
C ALA A 154 10.62 -4.51 -13.85
N THR A 155 10.18 -5.75 -13.60
CA THR A 155 11.05 -6.93 -13.80
C THR A 155 11.34 -7.19 -15.25
N GLN A 156 10.38 -6.93 -16.14
CA GLN A 156 10.58 -7.05 -17.58
C GLN A 156 11.60 -6.03 -18.11
N VAL A 157 11.50 -4.76 -17.70
CA VAL A 157 12.51 -3.74 -18.02
C VAL A 157 13.89 -4.18 -17.56
N TYR A 158 13.99 -4.67 -16.33
CA TYR A 158 15.25 -5.15 -15.77
C TYR A 158 15.84 -6.32 -16.56
N THR A 159 15.04 -7.33 -16.89
CA THR A 159 15.50 -8.51 -17.64
C THR A 159 15.95 -8.13 -19.04
N LEU A 160 15.14 -7.33 -19.77
CA LEU A 160 15.50 -6.87 -21.11
C LEU A 160 16.75 -5.98 -21.11
N ALA A 161 16.94 -5.14 -20.09
CA ALA A 161 18.13 -4.32 -19.95
C ALA A 161 19.37 -5.16 -19.62
N ALA A 162 19.23 -6.20 -18.79
CA ALA A 162 20.32 -7.13 -18.48
C ALA A 162 20.73 -7.98 -19.69
N ASP A 163 19.80 -8.25 -20.61
CA ASP A 163 20.03 -8.96 -21.88
C ASP A 163 20.51 -8.00 -23.00
N GLU A 164 20.87 -6.74 -22.66
CA GLU A 164 21.29 -5.70 -23.62
C GLU A 164 20.23 -5.31 -24.68
N ARG A 165 18.98 -5.68 -24.48
CA ARG A 165 17.83 -5.39 -25.35
C ARG A 165 17.19 -4.04 -24.99
N LEU A 166 17.98 -2.97 -25.02
CA LEU A 166 17.57 -1.63 -24.53
C LEU A 166 16.41 -1.03 -25.31
N ALA A 167 16.30 -1.30 -26.62
CA ALA A 167 15.18 -0.80 -27.42
C ALA A 167 13.84 -1.38 -26.96
N GLU A 168 13.81 -2.66 -26.61
CA GLU A 168 12.59 -3.32 -26.09
C GLU A 168 12.32 -2.92 -24.63
N ALA A 169 13.36 -2.81 -23.81
CA ALA A 169 13.27 -2.34 -22.44
C ALA A 169 12.67 -0.93 -22.37
N SER A 170 13.01 -0.05 -23.33
CA SER A 170 12.51 1.34 -23.36
C SER A 170 10.99 1.40 -23.52
N THR A 171 10.39 0.49 -24.27
CA THR A 171 8.93 0.42 -24.46
C THR A 171 8.21 0.13 -23.14
N ALA A 172 8.67 -0.86 -22.38
CA ALA A 172 8.11 -1.20 -21.07
C ALA A 172 8.37 -0.08 -20.04
N ALA A 173 9.55 0.55 -20.09
CA ALA A 173 9.89 1.69 -19.23
C ALA A 173 8.98 2.90 -19.51
N LEU A 174 8.74 3.22 -20.79
CA LEU A 174 7.80 4.27 -21.16
C LEU A 174 6.37 3.97 -20.71
N ALA A 175 5.94 2.71 -20.75
CA ALA A 175 4.64 2.31 -20.23
C ALA A 175 4.53 2.59 -18.73
N ILE A 176 5.56 2.27 -17.93
CA ILE A 176 5.59 2.60 -16.48
C ILE A 176 5.45 4.11 -16.27
N VAL A 177 6.21 4.91 -17.03
CA VAL A 177 6.17 6.37 -16.92
C VAL A 177 4.80 6.90 -17.32
N ALA A 178 4.25 6.47 -18.44
CA ALA A 178 2.94 6.93 -18.93
C ALA A 178 1.81 6.60 -17.93
N VAL A 179 1.77 5.35 -17.46
CA VAL A 179 0.76 4.88 -16.50
C VAL A 179 0.94 5.55 -15.13
N GLY A 180 2.16 5.87 -14.71
CA GLY A 180 2.43 6.56 -13.44
C GLY A 180 2.15 8.06 -13.49
N VAL A 181 2.54 8.73 -14.57
CA VAL A 181 2.43 10.19 -14.70
C VAL A 181 1.01 10.66 -15.02
N LEU A 182 0.27 9.91 -15.84
CA LEU A 182 -1.08 10.30 -16.26
C LEU A 182 -2.05 10.51 -15.08
N PRO A 183 -2.20 9.54 -14.14
CA PRO A 183 -3.05 9.74 -12.97
C PRO A 183 -2.57 10.86 -12.06
N LEU A 184 -1.24 11.06 -11.95
CA LEU A 184 -0.66 12.13 -11.15
C LEU A 184 -1.06 13.51 -11.69
N ILE A 185 -0.98 13.71 -13.02
CA ILE A 185 -1.41 14.95 -13.67
C ILE A 185 -2.92 15.17 -13.48
N LEU A 186 -3.73 14.13 -13.65
CA LEU A 186 -5.18 14.22 -13.47
C LEU A 186 -5.55 14.61 -12.03
N LEU A 187 -4.90 13.99 -11.05
CA LEU A 187 -5.14 14.30 -9.65
C LEU A 187 -4.68 15.70 -9.27
N SER A 188 -3.51 16.14 -9.74
CA SER A 188 -3.00 17.49 -9.48
C SER A 188 -3.90 18.58 -10.05
N ARG A 189 -4.43 18.37 -11.25
CA ARG A 189 -5.40 19.29 -11.87
C ARG A 189 -6.72 19.36 -11.09
N HIS A 190 -7.21 18.21 -10.63
CA HIS A 190 -8.44 18.17 -9.85
C HIS A 190 -8.30 18.87 -8.49
N ILE A 191 -7.17 18.72 -7.83
CA ILE A 191 -6.87 19.41 -6.56
C ILE A 191 -6.73 20.93 -6.79
N ALA A 192 -6.04 21.34 -7.85
CA ALA A 192 -5.86 22.75 -8.20
C ALA A 192 -7.18 23.46 -8.49
N GLN A 193 -8.12 22.80 -9.16
CA GLN A 193 -9.46 23.35 -9.46
C GLN A 193 -10.34 23.50 -8.22
N GLY A 194 -10.16 22.64 -7.20
CA GLY A 194 -10.89 22.72 -5.93
C GLY A 194 -10.40 23.81 -4.96
N THR A 195 -9.29 24.47 -5.26
CA THR A 195 -8.63 25.45 -4.38
C THR A 195 -8.81 26.90 -4.88
N GLN A 196 -9.61 27.15 -5.93
CA GLN A 196 -9.92 28.52 -6.34
C GLN A 196 -10.74 29.21 -5.23
N PRO A 197 -10.27 30.35 -4.67
CA PRO A 197 -11.10 31.19 -3.81
C PRO A 197 -12.30 31.64 -4.62
N GLN A 198 -13.49 31.50 -4.07
CA GLN A 198 -14.66 32.24 -4.57
C GLN A 198 -14.43 33.71 -4.23
N ASP A 199 -13.75 34.42 -5.14
CA ASP A 199 -13.74 35.87 -5.12
C ASP A 199 -15.14 36.33 -5.54
N GLY A 200 -15.93 36.72 -4.56
CA GLY A 200 -17.24 37.32 -4.66
C GLY A 200 -17.53 38.14 -3.44
#